data_b016c0225760159553e6578b71b8383f
#
_entry.id   b016c0225760159553e6578b71b8383f
#
_cell.length_a   1.000
_cell.length_b   1.000
_cell.length_c   1.000
_cell.angle_alpha   90.00
_cell.angle_beta   90.00
_cell.angle_gamma   90.00
#
_symmetry.space_group_name_H-M   'P 1'
#
loop_
_entity.id
_entity.type
_entity.pdbx_description
1 polymer ?
#
loop_
_entity_poly.entity_id
_entity_poly.type
_entity_poly.pdbx_seq_one_letter_code
_entity_poly.pdbx_strand_id
1 'polypeptide(L)'
;MPWVILIVSGAFEAVWAVALSKSEGFTRPIPITVFVVALIISMGGLGIALRDLPVGTGYAVWVGVGAALTVIYALATGEESASPIKVALLLGIVGCVVGLQLVSQGH
;
A
#
# COMPACT_ATOMS: atom_id res chain seq x y z
N MET A 1 17.06 -4.01 6.99
CA MET A 1 15.63 -4.07 7.29
C MET A 1 14.73 -3.75 6.08
N PRO A 2 15.00 -4.40 4.93
CA PRO A 2 14.26 -4.06 3.72
C PRO A 2 12.76 -4.35 3.83
N TRP A 3 12.36 -5.38 4.55
CA TRP A 3 10.94 -5.70 4.69
C TRP A 3 10.19 -4.67 5.50
N VAL A 4 10.81 -4.13 6.56
CA VAL A 4 10.19 -3.08 7.37
C VAL A 4 10.02 -1.81 6.54
N ILE A 5 11.05 -1.44 5.80
CA ILE A 5 11.01 -0.26 4.92
C ILE A 5 9.91 -0.46 3.86
N LEU A 6 9.84 -1.66 3.29
CA LEU A 6 8.85 -1.98 2.26
C LEU A 6 7.42 -1.87 2.78
N ILE A 7 7.16 -2.44 3.95
CA ILE A 7 5.82 -2.41 4.55
C ILE A 7 5.41 -0.99 4.92
N VAL A 8 6.33 -0.22 5.52
CA VAL A 8 6.05 1.18 5.86
C VAL A 8 5.79 1.99 4.61
N SER A 9 6.57 1.77 3.56
CA SER A 9 6.37 2.45 2.27
C SER A 9 5.02 2.10 1.66
N GLY A 10 4.61 0.84 1.77
CA GLY A 10 3.29 0.41 1.31
C GLY A 10 2.18 1.08 2.10
N ALA A 11 2.38 1.30 3.40
CA ALA A 11 1.41 2.03 4.21
C ALA A 11 1.28 3.48 3.74
N PHE A 12 2.40 4.12 3.37
CA PHE A 12 2.35 5.46 2.79
C PHE A 12 1.67 5.47 1.42
N GLU A 13 1.74 4.37 0.68
CA GLU A 13 0.97 4.24 -0.56
C GLU A 13 -0.52 4.39 -0.27
N ALA A 14 -1.02 3.75 0.78
CA ALA A 14 -2.42 3.90 1.17
C ALA A 14 -2.74 5.36 1.50
N VAL A 15 -1.83 6.05 2.18
CA VAL A 15 -2.02 7.46 2.52
C VAL A 15 -2.16 8.31 1.27
N TRP A 16 -1.24 8.18 0.30
CA TRP A 16 -1.33 9.03 -0.89
C TRP A 16 -2.49 8.63 -1.79
N ALA A 17 -2.86 7.35 -1.82
CA ALA A 17 -4.03 6.92 -2.61
C ALA A 17 -5.32 7.52 -2.07
N VAL A 18 -5.50 7.50 -0.74
CA VAL A 18 -6.66 8.11 -0.10
C VAL A 18 -6.65 9.62 -0.29
N ALA A 19 -5.49 10.26 -0.12
CA ALA A 19 -5.37 11.71 -0.32
C ALA A 19 -5.72 12.09 -1.75
N LEU A 20 -5.29 11.30 -2.73
CA LEU A 20 -5.61 11.54 -4.13
C LEU A 20 -7.12 11.50 -4.35
N SER A 21 -7.82 10.52 -3.75
CA SER A 21 -9.25 10.41 -3.89
C SER A 21 -9.98 11.61 -3.27
N LYS A 22 -9.42 12.21 -2.23
CA LYS A 22 -10.01 13.35 -1.52
C LYS A 22 -9.62 14.69 -2.13
N SER A 23 -8.73 14.69 -3.13
CA SER A 23 -8.28 15.95 -3.76
C SER A 23 -9.28 16.52 -4.75
N GLU A 24 -10.33 15.76 -5.05
CA GLU A 24 -11.37 16.18 -6.01
C GLU A 24 -10.77 16.65 -7.34
N GLY A 25 -9.92 15.81 -7.93
CA GLY A 25 -9.28 16.12 -9.20
C GLY A 25 -8.18 17.17 -9.09
N PHE A 26 -7.45 17.16 -7.96
CA PHE A 26 -6.37 18.09 -7.67
C PHE A 26 -6.85 19.54 -7.44
N THR A 27 -8.09 19.68 -6.92
CA THR A 27 -8.62 21.01 -6.64
C THR A 27 -8.48 21.42 -5.17
N ARG A 28 -8.21 20.46 -4.28
CA ARG A 28 -8.13 20.73 -2.85
C ARG A 28 -6.66 20.73 -2.40
N PRO A 29 -6.15 21.88 -1.89
CA PRO A 29 -4.71 22.00 -1.62
C PRO A 29 -4.20 21.12 -0.48
N ILE A 30 -4.99 20.90 0.58
CA ILE A 30 -4.52 20.08 1.70
C ILE A 30 -4.36 18.61 1.28
N PRO A 31 -5.36 17.95 0.65
CA PRO A 31 -5.15 16.60 0.16
C PRO A 31 -4.04 16.48 -0.88
N ILE A 32 -3.86 17.49 -1.72
CA ILE A 32 -2.78 17.48 -2.71
C ILE A 32 -1.43 17.47 -2.00
N THR A 33 -1.25 18.29 -0.98
CA THR A 33 0.00 18.33 -0.22
C THR A 33 0.28 16.99 0.44
N VAL A 34 -0.72 16.37 1.08
CA VAL A 34 -0.57 15.06 1.69
C VAL A 34 -0.20 14.01 0.64
N PHE A 35 -0.87 14.07 -0.52
CA PHE A 35 -0.59 13.15 -1.62
C PHE A 35 0.87 13.24 -2.06
N VAL A 36 1.36 14.45 -2.32
CA VAL A 36 2.73 14.64 -2.82
C VAL A 36 3.77 14.18 -1.80
N VAL A 37 3.61 14.59 -0.55
CA VAL A 37 4.55 14.21 0.51
C VAL A 37 4.56 12.70 0.72
N ALA A 38 3.39 12.09 0.83
CA ALA A 38 3.29 10.65 1.03
C ALA A 38 3.82 9.87 -0.17
N LEU A 39 3.59 10.37 -1.38
CA LEU A 39 4.10 9.74 -2.60
C LEU A 39 5.64 9.73 -2.60
N ILE A 40 6.26 10.84 -2.26
CA ILE A 40 7.72 10.94 -2.22
C ILE A 40 8.29 9.95 -1.21
N ILE A 41 7.72 9.90 0.00
CA ILE A 41 8.17 8.99 1.05
C ILE A 41 7.98 7.54 0.61
N SER A 42 6.83 7.23 0.05
CA SER A 42 6.49 5.88 -0.38
C SER A 42 7.43 5.39 -1.49
N MET A 43 7.63 6.19 -2.52
CA MET A 43 8.48 5.81 -3.64
C MET A 43 9.95 5.75 -3.22
N GLY A 44 10.39 6.67 -2.37
CA GLY A 44 11.75 6.63 -1.84
C GLY A 44 12.00 5.38 -1.02
N GLY A 45 11.06 5.01 -0.16
CA GLY A 45 11.16 3.79 0.64
C GLY A 45 11.17 2.55 -0.23
N LEU A 46 10.32 2.49 -1.24
CA LEU A 46 10.32 1.38 -2.18
C LEU A 46 11.67 1.24 -2.88
N GLY A 47 12.23 2.36 -3.35
CA GLY A 47 13.53 2.34 -4.01
C GLY A 47 14.64 1.82 -3.11
N ILE A 48 14.63 2.21 -1.83
CA ILE A 48 15.60 1.73 -0.86
C ILE A 48 15.43 0.23 -0.61
N ALA A 49 14.20 -0.21 -0.43
CA ALA A 49 13.92 -1.63 -0.17
C ALA A 49 14.36 -2.52 -1.34
N LEU A 50 14.18 -2.03 -2.57
CA LEU A 50 14.54 -2.81 -3.76
C LEU A 50 16.03 -2.98 -3.98
N ARG A 51 16.86 -2.30 -3.19
CA ARG A 51 18.31 -2.56 -3.22
C ARG A 51 18.64 -3.97 -2.71
N ASP A 52 17.82 -4.48 -1.81
CA ASP A 52 18.09 -5.75 -1.13
C ASP A 52 17.05 -6.83 -1.46
N LEU A 53 16.02 -6.50 -2.24
CA LEU A 53 14.96 -7.42 -2.58
C LEU A 53 14.77 -7.51 -4.09
N PRO A 54 14.32 -8.69 -4.59
CA PRO A 54 13.96 -8.78 -6.01
C PRO A 54 12.84 -7.80 -6.35
N VAL A 55 12.95 -7.17 -7.52
CA VAL A 55 11.99 -6.14 -7.94
C VAL A 55 10.57 -6.67 -7.97
N GLY A 56 10.37 -7.86 -8.54
CA GLY A 56 9.02 -8.43 -8.63
C GLY A 56 8.39 -8.67 -7.27
N THR A 57 9.13 -9.31 -6.37
CA THR A 57 8.64 -9.60 -5.03
C THR A 57 8.41 -8.33 -4.23
N GLY A 58 9.39 -7.42 -4.26
CA GLY A 58 9.28 -6.15 -3.52
C GLY A 58 8.10 -5.32 -3.98
N TYR A 59 7.95 -5.18 -5.29
CA TYR A 59 6.85 -4.40 -5.84
C TYR A 59 5.49 -5.03 -5.50
N ALA A 60 5.37 -6.35 -5.62
CA ALA A 60 4.11 -7.04 -5.31
C ALA A 60 3.71 -6.87 -3.85
N VAL A 61 4.67 -6.98 -2.93
CA VAL A 61 4.40 -6.77 -1.50
C VAL A 61 4.00 -5.33 -1.23
N TRP A 62 4.73 -4.37 -1.82
CA TRP A 62 4.44 -2.95 -1.65
C TRP A 62 3.02 -2.60 -2.13
N VAL A 63 2.66 -3.05 -3.32
CA VAL A 63 1.32 -2.82 -3.87
C VAL A 63 0.26 -3.53 -3.02
N GLY A 64 0.54 -4.77 -2.59
CA GLY A 64 -0.40 -5.52 -1.77
C GLY A 64 -0.68 -4.86 -0.43
N VAL A 65 0.35 -4.39 0.25
CA VAL A 65 0.18 -3.68 1.53
C VAL A 65 -0.62 -2.40 1.33
N GLY A 66 -0.26 -1.61 0.32
CA GLY A 66 -0.95 -0.36 0.04
C GLY A 66 -2.42 -0.58 -0.32
N ALA A 67 -2.68 -1.56 -1.19
CA ALA A 67 -4.04 -1.87 -1.61
C ALA A 67 -4.88 -2.36 -0.43
N ALA A 68 -4.33 -3.27 0.39
CA ALA A 68 -5.06 -3.79 1.54
C ALA A 68 -5.41 -2.69 2.52
N LEU A 69 -4.46 -1.81 2.84
CA LEU A 69 -4.72 -0.73 3.78
C LEU A 69 -5.70 0.29 3.22
N THR A 70 -5.65 0.56 1.91
CA THR A 70 -6.60 1.47 1.28
C THR A 70 -8.03 0.92 1.36
N VAL A 71 -8.20 -0.37 1.09
CA VAL A 71 -9.51 -1.01 1.18
C VAL A 71 -10.01 -1.01 2.63
N ILE A 72 -9.13 -1.34 3.58
CA ILE A 72 -9.49 -1.32 5.01
C ILE A 72 -9.95 0.08 5.41
N TYR A 73 -9.23 1.10 4.99
CA TYR A 73 -9.61 2.48 5.27
C TYR A 73 -10.99 2.81 4.71
N ALA A 74 -11.24 2.43 3.44
CA ALA A 74 -12.51 2.72 2.79
C ALA A 74 -13.67 2.01 3.48
N LEU A 75 -13.48 0.78 3.92
CA LEU A 75 -14.51 0.04 4.66
C LEU A 75 -14.72 0.62 6.05
N ALA A 76 -13.66 1.00 6.74
CA ALA A 76 -13.76 1.53 8.09
C ALA A 76 -14.44 2.89 8.15
N THR A 77 -14.24 3.72 7.11
CA THR A 77 -14.84 5.06 7.06
C THR A 77 -16.22 5.08 6.43
N GLY A 78 -16.69 3.94 5.93
CA GLY A 78 -18.01 3.85 5.30
C GLY A 78 -18.04 4.37 3.87
N GLU A 79 -16.90 4.68 3.28
CA GLU A 79 -16.84 5.12 1.87
C GLU A 79 -17.20 3.99 0.92
N GLU A 80 -16.99 2.74 1.35
CA GLU A 80 -17.41 1.57 0.59
C GLU A 80 -18.20 0.63 1.48
N SER A 81 -19.13 -0.10 0.88
CA SER A 81 -19.90 -1.11 1.58
C SER A 81 -19.08 -2.37 1.78
N ALA A 82 -19.09 -2.91 2.99
CA ALA A 82 -18.48 -4.21 3.25
C ALA A 82 -19.31 -5.30 2.60
N SER A 83 -18.66 -6.29 2.02
CA SER A 83 -19.33 -7.47 1.47
C SER A 83 -18.44 -8.69 1.70
N PRO A 84 -19.04 -9.90 1.73
CA PRO A 84 -18.23 -11.11 1.89
C PRO A 84 -17.18 -11.27 0.79
N ILE A 85 -17.53 -10.87 -0.44
CA ILE A 85 -16.60 -10.96 -1.56
C ILE A 85 -15.41 -10.03 -1.36
N LYS A 86 -15.65 -8.78 -0.95
CA LYS A 86 -14.58 -7.82 -0.70
C LYS A 86 -13.65 -8.30 0.40
N VAL A 87 -14.21 -8.83 1.49
CA VAL A 87 -13.42 -9.33 2.60
C VAL A 87 -12.58 -10.52 2.15
N ALA A 88 -13.16 -11.44 1.37
CA ALA A 88 -12.44 -12.60 0.87
C ALA A 88 -11.27 -12.18 -0.03
N LEU A 89 -11.50 -11.22 -0.91
CA LEU A 89 -10.45 -10.73 -1.81
C LEU A 89 -9.35 -10.02 -1.03
N LEU A 90 -9.71 -9.25 -0.01
CA LEU A 90 -8.73 -8.59 0.85
C LEU A 90 -7.86 -9.60 1.58
N LEU A 91 -8.49 -10.66 2.13
CA LEU A 91 -7.75 -11.73 2.79
C LEU A 91 -6.82 -12.43 1.81
N GLY A 92 -7.25 -12.59 0.55
CA GLY A 92 -6.42 -13.16 -0.50
C GLY A 92 -5.17 -12.32 -0.75
N ILE A 93 -5.31 -10.99 -0.80
CA ILE A 93 -4.17 -10.08 -0.98
C ILE A 93 -3.20 -10.22 0.18
N VAL A 94 -3.70 -10.19 1.41
CA VAL A 94 -2.86 -10.32 2.61
C VAL A 94 -2.15 -11.67 2.61
N GLY A 95 -2.87 -12.74 2.25
CA GLY A 95 -2.28 -14.07 2.16
C GLY A 95 -1.16 -14.14 1.13
N CYS A 96 -1.35 -13.51 -0.04
CA CYS A 96 -0.31 -13.47 -1.06
C CYS A 96 0.92 -12.71 -0.59
N VAL A 97 0.75 -11.59 0.10
CA VAL A 97 1.86 -10.81 0.63
C VAL A 97 2.65 -11.64 1.64
N VAL A 98 1.96 -12.29 2.58
CA VAL A 98 2.60 -13.13 3.57
C VAL A 98 3.32 -14.30 2.90
N GLY A 99 2.67 -14.92 1.91
CA GLY A 99 3.25 -16.04 1.19
C GLY A 99 4.53 -15.65 0.45
N LEU A 100 4.54 -14.50 -0.21
CA LEU A 100 5.72 -14.00 -0.89
C LEU A 100 6.86 -13.74 0.08
N GLN A 101 6.54 -13.16 1.24
CA GLN A 101 7.56 -12.91 2.26
C GLN A 101 8.19 -14.22 2.74
N LEU A 102 7.37 -15.23 3.02
CA LEU A 102 7.87 -16.51 3.52
C LEU A 102 8.72 -17.24 2.49
N VAL A 103 8.28 -17.23 1.22
CA VAL A 103 9.04 -17.87 0.15
C VAL A 103 10.38 -17.13 -0.06
N SER A 104 10.36 -15.81 -0.03
CA SER A 104 11.58 -15.02 -0.23
C SER A 104 12.59 -15.23 0.89
N GLN A 105 12.13 -15.44 2.12
CA GLN A 105 13.03 -15.70 3.24
C GLN A 105 13.68 -17.07 3.17
N GLY A 106 13.08 -18.00 2.44
CA GLY A 106 13.61 -19.33 2.27
C GLY A 106 14.73 -19.42 1.24
N HIS A 107 15.07 -18.35 0.60
CA HIS A 107 16.11 -18.32 -0.45
C HIS A 107 17.22 -17.34 -0.14
#